data_d2f693f5d010e8394bae3b15cc715e21
#
_entry.id   d2f693f5d010e8394bae3b15cc715e21
#
_cell.length_a   1.000
_cell.length_b   1.000
_cell.length_c   1.000
_cell.angle_alpha   90.00
_cell.angle_beta   90.00
_cell.angle_gamma   90.00
#
_symmetry.space_group_name_H-M   'P 1'
#
loop_
_entity.id
_entity.type
_entity.pdbx_description
1 polymer ?
#
loop_
_entity_poly.entity_id
_entity_poly.type
_entity_poly.pdbx_seq_one_letter_code
_entity_poly.pdbx_strand_id
1 'polypeptide(L)'
;LMKKISSGDKELFIVDDRNGTPTYTHDFAKNVKLLIENNCSGLFNMVCGGQTSRFEVAKELVKVLRIDKEIKLKKVSSRYFEKEYFAPRPTSERLINYKLDLIKMNIMRDWRLCLKEYIKNYYIEI
;
A
#
# COMPACT_ATOMS: atom_id res chain seq x y z
N LEU A 1 -3.02 4.74 10.22
CA LEU A 1 -2.24 3.77 10.98
C LEU A 1 -1.13 4.47 11.77
N MET A 2 -0.19 5.14 11.12
CA MET A 2 0.90 5.88 11.79
C MET A 2 0.38 6.82 12.88
N LYS A 3 -0.67 7.61 12.61
CA LYS A 3 -1.27 8.51 13.59
C LYS A 3 -1.72 7.80 14.88
N LYS A 4 -2.32 6.60 14.79
CA LYS A 4 -2.72 5.79 15.96
C LYS A 4 -1.51 5.26 16.72
N ILE A 5 -0.46 4.84 16.02
CA ILE A 5 0.80 4.41 16.64
C ILE A 5 1.43 5.57 17.41
N SER A 6 1.52 6.74 16.80
CA SER A 6 2.09 7.95 17.44
C SER A 6 1.25 8.45 18.64
N SER A 7 -0.08 8.18 18.67
CA SER A 7 -0.93 8.50 19.82
C SER A 7 -0.82 7.49 20.99
N GLY A 8 -0.01 6.45 20.83
CA GLY A 8 0.27 5.48 21.91
C GLY A 8 -0.67 4.27 21.94
N ASP A 9 -1.52 4.09 20.93
CA ASP A 9 -2.41 2.94 20.83
C ASP A 9 -1.60 1.63 20.78
N LYS A 10 -1.86 0.72 21.71
CA LYS A 10 -1.19 -0.59 21.78
C LYS A 10 -1.95 -1.69 21.06
N GLU A 11 -3.19 -1.46 20.68
CA GLU A 11 -4.04 -2.40 19.96
C GLU A 11 -4.69 -1.71 18.76
N LEU A 12 -4.53 -2.31 17.57
CA LEU A 12 -5.04 -1.75 16.32
C LEU A 12 -5.94 -2.76 15.61
N PHE A 13 -7.17 -2.37 15.32
CA PHE A 13 -8.13 -3.14 14.56
C PHE A 13 -7.97 -2.82 13.08
N ILE A 14 -7.63 -3.82 12.27
CA ILE A 14 -7.28 -3.64 10.86
C ILE A 14 -8.12 -4.57 9.98
N VAL A 15 -8.72 -3.99 8.95
CA VAL A 15 -9.54 -4.73 7.96
C VAL A 15 -8.64 -5.68 7.15
N ASP A 16 -9.10 -6.95 7.03
CA ASP A 16 -8.38 -8.01 6.29
C ASP A 16 -9.19 -8.61 5.12
N ASP A 17 -10.48 -8.26 4.99
CA ASP A 17 -11.37 -8.75 3.93
C ASP A 17 -11.39 -7.85 2.68
N ARG A 18 -10.45 -6.93 2.55
CA ARG A 18 -10.28 -6.03 1.40
C ARG A 18 -8.89 -6.18 0.82
N ASN A 19 -8.84 -6.57 -0.44
CA ASN A 19 -7.60 -6.79 -1.17
C ASN A 19 -7.28 -5.60 -2.07
N GLY A 20 -6.03 -5.23 -2.13
CA GLY A 20 -5.54 -4.15 -2.97
C GLY A 20 -4.01 -4.14 -2.95
N THR A 21 -3.41 -3.10 -3.52
CA THR A 21 -1.97 -2.92 -3.46
C THR A 21 -1.67 -1.46 -3.21
N PRO A 22 -0.92 -1.11 -2.15
CA PRO A 22 -0.47 0.26 -1.97
C PRO A 22 0.46 0.65 -3.11
N THR A 23 0.34 1.88 -3.58
CA THR A 23 1.16 2.39 -4.68
C THR A 23 2.09 3.48 -4.17
N TYR A 24 3.40 3.30 -4.38
CA TYR A 24 4.40 4.25 -3.98
C TYR A 24 4.51 5.38 -5.01
N THR A 25 4.24 6.59 -4.57
CA THR A 25 4.16 7.77 -5.45
C THR A 25 5.45 8.09 -6.18
N HIS A 26 6.62 7.81 -5.59
CA HIS A 26 7.91 7.99 -6.25
C HIS A 26 8.09 7.07 -7.46
N ASP A 27 7.75 5.79 -7.31
CA ASP A 27 7.81 4.83 -8.43
C ASP A 27 6.78 5.19 -9.50
N PHE A 28 5.56 5.57 -9.06
CA PHE A 28 4.52 6.04 -9.96
C PHE A 28 5.00 7.24 -10.79
N ALA A 29 5.56 8.26 -10.16
CA ALA A 29 6.07 9.45 -10.85
C ALA A 29 7.19 9.11 -11.84
N LYS A 30 8.13 8.23 -11.46
CA LYS A 30 9.18 7.76 -12.35
C LYS A 30 8.62 7.03 -13.57
N ASN A 31 7.61 6.18 -13.38
CA ASN A 31 7.00 5.43 -14.48
C ASN A 31 6.19 6.36 -15.40
N VAL A 32 5.49 7.36 -14.84
CA VAL A 32 4.80 8.39 -15.65
C VAL A 32 5.80 9.16 -16.50
N LYS A 33 6.92 9.61 -15.91
CA LYS A 33 8.01 10.28 -16.64
C LYS A 33 8.51 9.41 -17.80
N LEU A 34 8.77 8.13 -17.55
CA LEU A 34 9.23 7.19 -18.60
C LEU A 34 8.23 7.10 -19.76
N LEU A 35 6.93 7.04 -19.48
CA LEU A 35 5.89 6.99 -20.53
C LEU A 35 5.85 8.28 -21.36
N ILE A 36 5.96 9.44 -20.70
CA ILE A 36 5.99 10.75 -21.39
C ILE A 36 7.21 10.87 -22.30
N GLU A 37 8.40 10.53 -21.80
CA GLU A 37 9.66 10.59 -22.56
C GLU A 37 9.67 9.66 -23.78
N ASN A 38 8.85 8.59 -23.75
CA ASN A 38 8.70 7.65 -24.86
C ASN A 38 7.42 7.89 -25.70
N ASN A 39 6.78 9.06 -25.55
CA ASN A 39 5.56 9.44 -26.27
C ASN A 39 4.43 8.38 -26.20
N CYS A 40 4.34 7.65 -25.09
CA CYS A 40 3.28 6.68 -24.86
C CYS A 40 1.99 7.40 -24.49
N SER A 41 0.90 7.05 -25.17
CA SER A 41 -0.44 7.60 -24.91
C SER A 41 -1.47 6.49 -24.63
N GLY A 42 -2.56 6.85 -23.98
CA GLY A 42 -3.66 5.95 -23.66
C GLY A 42 -3.79 5.65 -22.17
N LEU A 43 -4.58 4.64 -21.83
CA LEU A 43 -4.86 4.23 -20.46
C LEU A 43 -3.89 3.13 -20.02
N PHE A 44 -3.21 3.36 -18.91
CA PHE A 44 -2.32 2.39 -18.26
C PHE A 44 -2.72 2.19 -16.80
N ASN A 45 -2.81 0.95 -16.35
CA ASN A 45 -2.80 0.63 -14.93
C ASN A 45 -1.35 0.75 -14.43
N MET A 46 -1.18 1.35 -13.25
CA MET A 46 0.14 1.59 -12.69
C MET A 46 0.08 1.46 -11.17
N VAL A 47 0.40 0.29 -10.67
CA VAL A 47 0.38 -0.08 -9.24
C VAL A 47 1.68 -0.77 -8.87
N CYS A 48 2.04 -0.78 -7.59
CA CYS A 48 3.14 -1.62 -7.12
C CYS A 48 2.85 -3.11 -7.36
N GLY A 49 3.89 -3.90 -7.54
CA GLY A 49 3.78 -5.35 -7.61
C GLY A 49 3.34 -5.97 -6.28
N GLY A 50 2.82 -7.20 -6.34
CA GLY A 50 2.34 -7.96 -5.19
C GLY A 50 0.91 -7.61 -4.79
N GLN A 51 0.19 -8.63 -4.32
CA GLN A 51 -1.14 -8.44 -3.75
C GLN A 51 -1.06 -8.40 -2.23
N THR A 52 -1.96 -7.67 -1.58
CA THR A 52 -1.99 -7.56 -0.13
C THR A 52 -3.37 -7.14 0.40
N SER A 53 -3.54 -7.20 1.72
CA SER A 53 -4.65 -6.58 2.44
C SER A 53 -4.13 -5.42 3.30
N ARG A 54 -5.05 -4.62 3.83
CA ARG A 54 -4.67 -3.58 4.80
C ARG A 54 -4.00 -4.17 6.03
N PHE A 55 -4.42 -5.38 6.46
CA PHE A 55 -3.82 -6.07 7.58
C PHE A 55 -2.36 -6.47 7.30
N GLU A 56 -2.08 -7.04 6.13
CA GLU A 56 -0.71 -7.42 5.78
C GLU A 56 0.20 -6.19 5.62
N VAL A 57 -0.31 -5.07 5.12
CA VAL A 57 0.44 -3.80 5.10
C VAL A 57 0.75 -3.33 6.52
N ALA A 58 -0.22 -3.38 7.44
CA ALA A 58 0.00 -3.02 8.84
C ALA A 58 1.03 -3.91 9.52
N LYS A 59 0.97 -5.22 9.26
CA LYS A 59 1.91 -6.21 9.78
C LYS A 59 3.35 -5.94 9.29
N GLU A 60 3.53 -5.67 8.01
CA GLU A 60 4.86 -5.33 7.48
C GLU A 60 5.35 -3.98 8.04
N LEU A 61 4.44 -3.00 8.21
CA LEU A 61 4.77 -1.70 8.79
C LEU A 61 5.33 -1.83 10.22
N VAL A 62 4.62 -2.51 11.13
CA VAL A 62 5.08 -2.65 12.53
C VAL A 62 6.38 -3.42 12.61
N LYS A 63 6.60 -4.39 11.71
CA LYS A 63 7.86 -5.14 11.58
C LYS A 63 9.02 -4.25 11.12
N VAL A 64 8.79 -3.41 10.11
CA VAL A 64 9.82 -2.48 9.60
C VAL A 64 10.19 -1.44 10.68
N LEU A 65 9.20 -0.98 11.45
CA LEU A 65 9.41 -0.06 12.58
C LEU A 65 9.99 -0.75 13.82
N ARG A 66 10.11 -2.09 13.85
CA ARG A 66 10.58 -2.89 15.00
C ARG A 66 9.72 -2.75 16.26
N ILE A 67 8.43 -2.47 16.09
CA ILE A 67 7.44 -2.32 17.18
C ILE A 67 6.39 -3.44 17.20
N ASP A 68 6.64 -4.52 16.49
CA ASP A 68 5.75 -5.68 16.38
C ASP A 68 5.48 -6.38 17.73
N LYS A 69 6.37 -6.24 18.71
CA LYS A 69 6.17 -6.71 20.08
C LYS A 69 5.37 -5.76 20.96
N GLU A 70 5.26 -4.50 20.58
CA GLU A 70 4.60 -3.45 21.35
C GLU A 70 3.17 -3.20 20.89
N ILE A 71 2.87 -3.46 19.62
CA ILE A 71 1.58 -3.19 18.97
C ILE A 71 0.90 -4.50 18.63
N LYS A 72 -0.29 -4.71 19.18
CA LYS A 72 -1.13 -5.87 18.86
C LYS A 72 -2.05 -5.55 17.68
N LEU A 73 -1.88 -6.26 16.58
CA LEU A 73 -2.76 -6.15 15.42
C LEU A 73 -3.92 -7.15 15.53
N LYS A 74 -5.16 -6.68 15.42
CA LYS A 74 -6.38 -7.50 15.37
C LYS A 74 -7.02 -7.40 14.01
N LYS A 75 -7.28 -8.57 13.39
CA LYS A 75 -8.04 -8.66 12.15
C LYS A 75 -9.52 -8.39 12.43
N VAL A 76 -10.12 -7.57 11.58
CA VAL A 76 -11.56 -7.33 11.57
C VAL A 76 -12.08 -7.34 10.13
N SER A 77 -13.37 -7.61 9.95
CA SER A 77 -14.03 -7.43 8.68
C SER A 77 -14.31 -5.95 8.41
N SER A 78 -14.55 -5.59 7.16
CA SER A 78 -14.94 -4.22 6.80
C SER A 78 -16.22 -3.75 7.49
N ARG A 79 -17.11 -4.67 7.87
CA ARG A 79 -18.34 -4.37 8.63
C ARG A 79 -18.07 -3.78 10.01
N TYR A 80 -16.90 -4.04 10.59
CA TYR A 80 -16.51 -3.47 11.89
C TYR A 80 -16.55 -1.94 11.89
N PHE A 81 -16.24 -1.33 10.73
CA PHE A 81 -16.22 0.12 10.55
C PHE A 81 -17.41 0.65 9.72
N GLU A 82 -18.49 -0.14 9.54
CA GLU A 82 -19.61 0.22 8.67
C GLU A 82 -20.29 1.53 9.08
N LYS A 83 -20.34 1.83 10.37
CA LYS A 83 -20.89 3.10 10.89
C LYS A 83 -19.99 4.31 10.61
N GLU A 84 -18.69 4.11 10.40
CA GLU A 84 -17.71 5.18 10.13
C GLU A 84 -17.57 5.47 8.64
N TYR A 85 -17.82 4.47 7.79
CA TYR A 85 -17.62 4.54 6.35
C TYR A 85 -18.90 4.16 5.59
N PHE A 86 -19.60 5.18 5.10
CA PHE A 86 -20.87 5.00 4.38
C PHE A 86 -20.69 4.48 2.93
N ALA A 87 -19.53 4.71 2.32
CA ALA A 87 -19.28 4.32 0.93
C ALA A 87 -18.95 2.82 0.81
N PRO A 88 -19.72 2.03 0.07
CA PRO A 88 -19.40 0.64 -0.19
C PRO A 88 -18.09 0.55 -1.00
N ARG A 89 -17.20 -0.36 -0.57
CA ARG A 89 -15.95 -0.65 -1.27
C ARG A 89 -15.97 -2.08 -1.79
N PRO A 90 -15.42 -2.35 -2.98
CA PRO A 90 -15.32 -3.72 -3.49
C PRO A 90 -14.41 -4.57 -2.59
N THR A 91 -14.58 -5.88 -2.65
CA THR A 91 -13.73 -6.83 -1.91
C THR A 91 -12.31 -6.87 -2.46
N SER A 92 -12.13 -6.52 -3.73
CA SER A 92 -10.82 -6.48 -4.37
C SER A 92 -10.70 -5.28 -5.31
N GLU A 93 -9.66 -4.50 -5.09
CA GLU A 93 -9.22 -3.38 -5.96
C GLU A 93 -7.85 -3.70 -6.57
N ARG A 94 -7.56 -5.00 -6.79
CA ARG A 94 -6.29 -5.44 -7.36
C ARG A 94 -6.23 -5.13 -8.84
N LEU A 95 -5.10 -4.59 -9.27
CA LEU A 95 -4.78 -4.32 -10.66
C LEU A 95 -3.47 -5.02 -11.04
N ILE A 96 -3.26 -5.19 -12.33
CA ILE A 96 -1.99 -5.59 -12.92
C ILE A 96 -1.58 -4.55 -13.96
N ASN A 97 -0.28 -4.36 -14.13
CA ASN A 97 0.30 -3.39 -15.06
C ASN A 97 0.46 -3.98 -16.47
N TYR A 98 -0.55 -4.70 -16.96
CA TYR A 98 -0.49 -5.51 -18.16
C TYR A 98 0.10 -4.78 -19.37
N LYS A 99 -0.39 -3.55 -19.67
CA LYS A 99 0.11 -2.77 -20.81
C LYS A 99 1.57 -2.33 -20.62
N LEU A 100 1.94 -1.96 -19.39
CA LEU A 100 3.34 -1.60 -19.08
C LEU A 100 4.28 -2.78 -19.26
N ASP A 101 3.83 -3.99 -18.89
CA ASP A 101 4.60 -5.23 -19.08
C ASP A 101 4.78 -5.55 -20.57
N LEU A 102 3.70 -5.43 -21.37
CA LEU A 102 3.74 -5.65 -22.82
C LEU A 102 4.75 -4.75 -23.52
N ILE A 103 4.82 -3.47 -23.15
CA ILE A 103 5.75 -2.51 -23.76
C ILE A 103 7.11 -2.45 -23.05
N LYS A 104 7.34 -3.33 -22.06
CA LYS A 104 8.58 -3.42 -21.25
C LYS A 104 8.96 -2.11 -20.54
N MET A 105 7.96 -1.36 -20.11
CA MET A 105 8.12 -0.08 -19.40
C MET A 105 7.57 -0.13 -17.97
N ASN A 106 7.37 -1.31 -17.41
CA ASN A 106 6.94 -1.47 -16.01
C ASN A 106 8.15 -1.40 -15.07
N ILE A 107 8.32 -0.27 -14.40
CA ILE A 107 9.35 -0.06 -13.39
C ILE A 107 8.78 0.01 -11.96
N MET A 108 7.50 -0.36 -11.80
CA MET A 108 6.84 -0.40 -10.50
C MET A 108 7.35 -1.58 -9.68
N ARG A 109 7.92 -1.30 -8.51
CA ARG A 109 8.51 -2.31 -7.62
C ARG A 109 7.46 -2.99 -6.74
N ASP A 110 7.85 -4.08 -6.06
CA ASP A 110 7.03 -4.73 -5.03
C ASP A 110 6.70 -3.75 -3.88
N TRP A 111 5.45 -3.78 -3.40
CA TRP A 111 4.96 -2.87 -2.38
C TRP A 111 5.75 -2.94 -1.05
N ARG A 112 6.33 -4.10 -0.72
CA ARG A 112 7.11 -4.26 0.51
C ARG A 112 8.43 -3.49 0.45
N LEU A 113 9.08 -3.50 -0.72
CA LEU A 113 10.30 -2.72 -0.95
C LEU A 113 9.98 -1.22 -0.85
N CYS A 114 8.90 -0.81 -1.49
CA CYS A 114 8.42 0.56 -1.48
C CYS A 114 8.04 1.03 -0.07
N LEU A 115 7.36 0.18 0.72
CA LEU A 115 7.01 0.49 2.09
C LEU A 115 8.26 0.70 2.96
N LYS A 116 9.26 -0.18 2.83
CA LYS A 116 10.54 -0.06 3.57
C LYS A 116 11.25 1.25 3.23
N GLU A 117 11.33 1.59 1.95
CA GLU A 117 11.94 2.84 1.49
C GLU A 117 11.18 4.05 2.02
N TYR A 118 9.85 4.03 1.93
CA TYR A 118 8.99 5.09 2.46
C TYR A 118 9.22 5.31 3.96
N ILE A 119 9.24 4.25 4.75
CA ILE A 119 9.48 4.35 6.20
C ILE A 119 10.88 4.89 6.47
N LYS A 120 11.90 4.38 5.78
CA LYS A 120 13.27 4.86 5.93
C LYS A 120 13.41 6.36 5.63
N ASN A 121 12.73 6.84 4.59
CA ASN A 121 12.90 8.22 4.13
C ASN A 121 12.09 9.24 4.95
N TYR A 122 11.01 8.81 5.61
CA TYR A 122 10.07 9.74 6.23
C TYR A 122 9.79 9.50 7.71
N TYR A 123 10.28 8.38 8.30
CA TYR A 123 9.93 7.99 9.67
C TYR A 123 11.09 7.43 10.50
N ILE A 124 12.31 7.31 9.98
CA ILE A 124 13.48 6.79 10.74
C ILE A 124 14.23 7.89 11.49
N GLU A 125 13.70 9.07 11.63
CA GLU A 125 14.19 10.07 12.58
C GLU A 125 13.38 10.05 13.90
N ILE A 126 12.80 8.90 14.24
CA ILE A 126 12.10 8.73 15.53
C ILE A 126 12.82 7.67 16.34
#